data_eb5dbc9b134b07ac5ca7195b73d99f06
#
_entry.id   eb5dbc9b134b07ac5ca7195b73d99f06
#
_cell.length_a   1.000
_cell.length_b   1.000
_cell.length_c   1.000
_cell.angle_alpha   90.00
_cell.angle_beta   90.00
_cell.angle_gamma   90.00
#
_symmetry.space_group_name_H-M   'P 1'
#
loop_
_entity.id
_entity.type
_entity.pdbx_description
1 polymer ?
#
loop_
_entity_poly.entity_id
_entity_poly.type
_entity_poly.pdbx_seq_one_letter_code
_entity_poly.pdbx_strand_id
1 'polypeptide(L)'
;MTTADRARHILHTQLEADFCQAPGSISRALQELRDYPEAESLPLLATVQPPSEKMGAARRRNDDIWELRVANYASVGILCAKHPRVLEKAIDYMLGDQSNWLGDYAQLRQLNELLTPYTQQVSGTSIYYTPGRALLNSVVPEGVQAQEVKCAVPGVGMMRRVDPAELKAALLAETTGERTIRREANASVDALEADPEDTAVGETHLRVELLDAEQIESFRGDKRYSNALGFSERRPDVLVLAAYAADGEPADGPVAMVGLSDDSPIMHQIGIDVLPAWRGAGIASSLVRDAARLTLAEGYLPFYGTSPSHIISQRVAMNAGLVPTWWEYVSTSLNDLPMD
;
A
#
# COMPACT_ATOMS: atom_id res chain seq x y z
N MET A 1 11.62 -18.62 -8.68
CA MET A 1 10.89 -17.76 -7.71
C MET A 1 9.64 -17.26 -8.41
N THR A 2 8.47 -17.55 -7.88
CA THR A 2 7.20 -17.08 -8.44
C THR A 2 7.01 -15.58 -8.21
N THR A 3 6.07 -14.93 -8.92
CA THR A 3 5.71 -13.52 -8.65
C THR A 3 5.29 -13.32 -7.19
N ALA A 4 4.54 -14.27 -6.62
CA ALA A 4 4.13 -14.22 -5.22
C ALA A 4 5.31 -14.35 -4.23
N ASP A 5 6.30 -15.21 -4.53
CA ASP A 5 7.50 -15.32 -3.69
C ASP A 5 8.33 -14.05 -3.74
N ARG A 6 8.43 -13.42 -4.92
CA ARG A 6 9.12 -12.14 -5.09
C ARG A 6 8.42 -11.02 -4.30
N ALA A 7 7.09 -10.91 -4.43
CA ALA A 7 6.31 -9.93 -3.69
C ALA A 7 6.48 -10.08 -2.17
N ARG A 8 6.44 -11.32 -1.67
CA ARG A 8 6.68 -11.61 -0.26
C ARG A 8 8.09 -11.23 0.18
N HIS A 9 9.09 -11.55 -0.62
CA HIS A 9 10.49 -11.19 -0.33
C HIS A 9 10.67 -9.67 -0.26
N ILE A 10 10.11 -8.92 -1.22
CA ILE A 10 10.13 -7.44 -1.22
C ILE A 10 9.47 -6.92 0.06
N LEU A 11 8.29 -7.41 0.41
CA LEU A 11 7.56 -6.98 1.61
C LEU A 11 8.35 -7.22 2.89
N HIS A 12 8.90 -8.43 3.09
CA HIS A 12 9.71 -8.73 4.26
C HIS A 12 10.93 -7.83 4.34
N THR A 13 11.67 -7.66 3.23
CA THR A 13 12.84 -6.78 3.15
C THR A 13 12.47 -5.34 3.52
N GLN A 14 11.31 -4.86 3.03
CA GLN A 14 10.87 -3.50 3.33
C GLN A 14 10.46 -3.32 4.79
N LEU A 15 9.67 -4.23 5.34
CA LEU A 15 9.27 -4.15 6.76
C LEU A 15 10.49 -4.28 7.69
N GLU A 16 11.45 -5.15 7.37
CA GLU A 16 12.71 -5.25 8.11
C GLU A 16 13.50 -3.94 8.06
N ALA A 17 13.56 -3.28 6.89
CA ALA A 17 14.21 -1.97 6.77
C ALA A 17 13.45 -0.87 7.53
N ASP A 18 12.12 -0.82 7.39
CA ASP A 18 11.27 0.18 8.04
C ASP A 18 11.34 0.17 9.56
N PHE A 19 11.51 -1.01 10.14
CA PHE A 19 11.54 -1.25 11.58
C PHE A 19 12.93 -1.61 12.09
N CYS A 20 13.97 -1.36 11.31
CA CYS A 20 15.38 -1.58 11.68
C CYS A 20 15.68 -3.03 12.11
N GLN A 21 14.94 -4.00 11.60
CA GLN A 21 15.12 -5.41 11.91
C GLN A 21 16.28 -6.01 11.10
N ALA A 22 16.88 -7.07 11.65
CA ALA A 22 17.93 -7.81 10.92
C ALA A 22 17.33 -8.51 9.69
N PRO A 23 18.07 -8.58 8.56
CA PRO A 23 17.60 -9.28 7.37
C PRO A 23 17.20 -10.73 7.66
N GLY A 24 16.03 -11.14 7.17
CA GLY A 24 15.46 -12.46 7.35
C GLY A 24 14.81 -12.72 8.71
N SER A 25 14.70 -11.71 9.60
CA SER A 25 14.07 -11.86 10.93
C SER A 25 12.58 -12.18 10.83
N ILE A 26 11.85 -11.52 9.92
CA ILE A 26 10.42 -11.80 9.70
C ILE A 26 10.22 -13.23 9.19
N SER A 27 11.06 -13.66 8.23
CA SER A 27 10.95 -15.03 7.71
C SER A 27 11.22 -16.09 8.78
N ARG A 28 12.16 -15.85 9.69
CA ARG A 28 12.43 -16.74 10.84
C ARG A 28 11.25 -16.77 11.81
N ALA A 29 10.71 -15.61 12.19
CA ALA A 29 9.55 -15.53 13.08
C ALA A 29 8.32 -16.25 12.52
N LEU A 30 8.06 -16.10 11.21
CA LEU A 30 7.00 -16.85 10.53
C LEU A 30 7.26 -18.35 10.45
N GLN A 31 8.52 -18.78 10.41
CA GLN A 31 8.87 -20.20 10.48
C GLN A 31 8.63 -20.75 11.88
N GLU A 32 9.02 -20.03 12.92
CA GLU A 32 8.74 -20.38 14.32
C GLU A 32 7.24 -20.57 14.57
N LEU A 33 6.39 -19.67 14.06
CA LEU A 33 4.91 -19.83 14.16
C LEU A 33 4.40 -21.10 13.48
N ARG A 34 5.00 -21.51 12.37
CA ARG A 34 4.63 -22.76 11.70
C ARG A 34 5.09 -24.01 12.45
N ASP A 35 6.29 -23.92 13.02
CA ASP A 35 6.90 -25.05 13.74
C ASP A 35 6.26 -25.25 15.12
N TYR A 36 5.76 -24.18 15.72
CA TYR A 36 5.15 -24.16 17.05
C TYR A 36 3.78 -23.46 17.02
N PRO A 37 2.75 -24.04 16.35
CA PRO A 37 1.43 -23.40 16.20
C PRO A 37 0.66 -23.25 17.52
N GLU A 38 1.04 -23.99 18.55
CA GLU A 38 0.45 -23.97 19.89
C GLU A 38 1.21 -23.03 20.86
N ALA A 39 2.11 -22.18 20.34
CA ALA A 39 2.87 -21.26 21.19
C ALA A 39 1.91 -20.29 21.92
N GLU A 40 2.07 -20.16 23.23
CA GLU A 40 1.26 -19.28 24.08
C GLU A 40 1.49 -17.78 23.76
N SER A 41 2.64 -17.44 23.17
CA SER A 41 2.98 -16.08 22.79
C SER A 41 3.36 -15.99 21.30
N LEU A 42 2.89 -14.91 20.66
CA LEU A 42 3.25 -14.61 19.27
C LEU A 42 4.63 -13.96 19.19
N PRO A 43 5.41 -14.20 18.11
CA PRO A 43 6.72 -13.61 17.93
C PRO A 43 6.67 -12.07 17.95
N LEU A 44 7.59 -11.47 18.68
CA LEU A 44 7.78 -10.04 18.77
C LEU A 44 9.21 -9.67 18.37
N LEU A 45 9.35 -8.96 17.26
CA LEU A 45 10.62 -8.43 16.77
C LEU A 45 10.76 -6.99 17.26
N ALA A 46 11.78 -6.72 18.07
CA ALA A 46 11.94 -5.41 18.69
C ALA A 46 13.37 -4.89 18.54
N THR A 47 13.54 -3.65 18.11
CA THR A 47 14.85 -3.05 17.82
C THR A 47 14.88 -1.58 18.21
N VAL A 48 16.01 -1.12 18.75
CA VAL A 48 16.34 0.30 18.87
C VAL A 48 16.86 0.78 17.51
N GLN A 49 16.37 1.93 17.06
CA GLN A 49 16.83 2.53 15.80
C GLN A 49 18.35 2.77 15.83
N PRO A 50 19.09 2.24 14.87
CA PRO A 50 20.50 2.56 14.73
C PRO A 50 20.70 4.00 14.26
N PRO A 51 21.90 4.58 14.37
CA PRO A 51 22.24 5.88 13.80
C PRO A 51 21.84 5.97 12.33
N SER A 52 21.40 7.15 11.87
CA SER A 52 20.74 7.42 10.59
C SER A 52 21.49 6.93 9.33
N GLU A 53 22.79 6.80 9.38
CA GLU A 53 23.63 6.33 8.26
C GLU A 53 23.30 4.91 7.76
N LYS A 54 22.56 4.12 8.55
CA LYS A 54 22.19 2.72 8.21
C LYS A 54 20.75 2.55 7.73
N MET A 55 19.99 3.63 7.59
CA MET A 55 18.53 3.59 7.31
C MET A 55 18.16 3.68 5.83
N GLY A 56 19.09 3.61 4.89
CA GLY A 56 18.91 3.97 3.48
C GLY A 56 17.83 3.21 2.68
N ALA A 57 17.26 2.13 3.20
CA ALA A 57 16.23 1.32 2.51
C ALA A 57 14.82 1.47 3.10
N ALA A 58 14.64 2.19 4.22
CA ALA A 58 13.33 2.39 4.83
C ALA A 58 12.43 3.28 3.95
N ARG A 59 11.10 3.07 4.07
CA ARG A 59 10.13 3.95 3.38
C ARG A 59 10.35 5.40 3.81
N ARG A 60 10.40 6.27 2.80
CA ARG A 60 10.56 7.71 2.99
C ARG A 60 9.29 8.28 3.60
N ARG A 61 9.45 9.17 4.58
CA ARG A 61 8.36 9.88 5.24
C ARG A 61 8.54 11.38 5.02
N ASN A 62 7.48 12.15 5.22
CA ASN A 62 7.56 13.62 5.12
C ASN A 62 8.48 14.20 6.20
N ASP A 63 8.48 13.56 7.38
CA ASP A 63 9.39 13.86 8.48
C ASP A 63 9.93 12.56 9.09
N ASP A 64 11.01 12.70 9.89
CA ASP A 64 11.58 11.62 10.69
C ASP A 64 11.34 11.87 12.20
N ILE A 65 10.31 12.66 12.53
CA ILE A 65 9.96 13.03 13.91
C ILE A 65 9.03 11.96 14.47
N TRP A 66 9.59 10.86 14.90
CA TRP A 66 8.87 9.77 15.59
C TRP A 66 9.74 9.21 16.72
N GLU A 67 9.11 8.59 17.71
CA GLU A 67 9.78 7.95 18.83
C GLU A 67 9.55 6.44 18.85
N LEU A 68 8.35 6.00 18.42
CA LEU A 68 7.94 4.60 18.40
C LEU A 68 7.22 4.29 17.08
N ARG A 69 7.57 3.15 16.48
CA ARG A 69 6.88 2.55 15.35
C ARG A 69 6.49 1.12 15.70
N VAL A 70 5.25 0.75 15.40
CA VAL A 70 4.71 -0.58 15.66
C VAL A 70 3.98 -1.08 14.43
N ALA A 71 4.19 -2.33 14.08
CA ALA A 71 3.40 -3.03 13.08
C ALA A 71 3.03 -4.44 13.54
N ASN A 72 1.98 -4.98 12.94
CA ASN A 72 1.67 -6.39 12.96
C ASN A 72 1.58 -6.91 11.52
N TYR A 73 2.34 -7.95 11.24
CA TYR A 73 2.32 -8.65 9.97
C TYR A 73 2.18 -10.16 10.21
N ALA A 74 1.08 -10.76 9.74
CA ALA A 74 0.83 -12.21 9.84
C ALA A 74 1.07 -12.77 11.26
N SER A 75 0.54 -12.08 12.28
CA SER A 75 0.70 -12.40 13.71
C SER A 75 2.13 -12.22 14.28
N VAL A 76 3.04 -11.61 13.53
CA VAL A 76 4.34 -11.15 14.05
C VAL A 76 4.23 -9.69 14.44
N GLY A 77 4.45 -9.38 15.71
CA GLY A 77 4.60 -8.00 16.18
C GLY A 77 5.99 -7.47 15.82
N ILE A 78 6.07 -6.22 15.35
CA ILE A 78 7.32 -5.60 14.93
C ILE A 78 7.40 -4.20 15.55
N LEU A 79 8.44 -3.94 16.36
CA LEU A 79 8.65 -2.69 17.05
C LEU A 79 9.99 -2.08 16.71
N CYS A 80 10.00 -0.75 16.59
CA CYS A 80 11.22 0.05 16.56
C CYS A 80 11.03 1.32 17.37
N ALA A 81 11.97 1.63 18.28
CA ALA A 81 11.96 2.88 19.03
C ALA A 81 13.30 3.60 18.92
N LYS A 82 13.29 4.94 19.02
CA LYS A 82 14.54 5.73 19.07
C LYS A 82 15.28 5.56 20.39
N HIS A 83 14.54 5.42 21.50
CA HIS A 83 15.11 5.28 22.81
C HIS A 83 14.93 3.90 23.40
N PRO A 84 15.99 3.27 23.98
CA PRO A 84 15.91 1.93 24.58
C PRO A 84 14.84 1.81 25.66
N ARG A 85 14.65 2.84 26.49
CA ARG A 85 13.62 2.86 27.54
C ARG A 85 12.20 2.81 26.97
N VAL A 86 11.95 3.47 25.83
CA VAL A 86 10.64 3.41 25.16
C VAL A 86 10.40 2.02 24.65
N LEU A 87 11.42 1.41 24.02
CA LEU A 87 11.32 0.05 23.50
C LEU A 87 11.03 -0.96 24.62
N GLU A 88 11.80 -0.92 25.72
CA GLU A 88 11.63 -1.80 26.89
C GLU A 88 10.22 -1.74 27.42
N LYS A 89 9.69 -0.54 27.66
CA LYS A 89 8.34 -0.34 28.16
C LYS A 89 7.25 -0.72 27.16
N ALA A 90 7.45 -0.47 25.87
CA ALA A 90 6.53 -0.89 24.84
C ALA A 90 6.47 -2.43 24.77
N ILE A 91 7.59 -3.13 24.91
CA ILE A 91 7.64 -4.60 25.00
C ILE A 91 6.84 -5.09 26.21
N ASP A 92 7.05 -4.51 27.40
CA ASP A 92 6.32 -4.88 28.61
C ASP A 92 4.79 -4.81 28.42
N TYR A 93 4.31 -3.79 27.69
CA TYR A 93 2.88 -3.61 27.39
C TYR A 93 2.34 -4.57 26.31
N MET A 94 3.22 -5.14 25.51
CA MET A 94 2.88 -5.97 24.34
C MET A 94 3.16 -7.46 24.53
N LEU A 95 3.72 -7.87 25.67
CA LEU A 95 3.98 -9.28 25.98
C LEU A 95 2.67 -10.05 26.24
N GLY A 96 2.67 -11.31 25.85
CA GLY A 96 1.51 -12.21 25.97
C GLY A 96 0.68 -12.22 24.68
N ASP A 97 -0.64 -12.46 24.79
CA ASP A 97 -1.59 -12.54 23.65
C ASP A 97 -1.81 -11.21 22.92
N GLN A 98 -1.05 -10.20 23.25
CA GLN A 98 -1.32 -8.81 22.89
C GLN A 98 -0.89 -8.43 21.48
N SER A 99 0.00 -9.20 20.84
CA SER A 99 0.51 -8.81 19.52
C SER A 99 -0.56 -8.70 18.42
N ASN A 100 -1.66 -9.45 18.53
CA ASN A 100 -2.81 -9.30 17.63
C ASN A 100 -3.70 -8.09 17.96
N TRP A 101 -3.57 -7.53 19.17
CA TRP A 101 -4.41 -6.46 19.70
C TRP A 101 -3.64 -5.14 19.89
N LEU A 102 -2.47 -5.01 19.27
CA LEU A 102 -1.57 -3.86 19.42
C LEU A 102 -2.23 -2.51 19.04
N GLY A 103 -3.32 -2.53 18.29
CA GLY A 103 -4.07 -1.34 17.90
C GLY A 103 -5.26 -1.01 18.80
N ASP A 104 -5.51 -1.80 19.83
CA ASP A 104 -6.64 -1.58 20.71
C ASP A 104 -6.43 -0.38 21.62
N TYR A 105 -7.56 0.24 22.00
CA TYR A 105 -7.53 1.49 22.77
C TYR A 105 -6.76 1.39 24.09
N ALA A 106 -6.85 0.24 24.78
CA ALA A 106 -6.16 0.04 26.05
C ALA A 106 -4.63 0.13 25.89
N GLN A 107 -4.08 -0.51 24.87
CA GLN A 107 -2.65 -0.48 24.54
C GLN A 107 -2.22 0.91 24.05
N LEU A 108 -3.00 1.52 23.16
CA LEU A 108 -2.73 2.87 22.67
C LEU A 108 -2.68 3.90 23.78
N ARG A 109 -3.57 3.79 24.78
CA ARG A 109 -3.55 4.67 25.96
C ARG A 109 -2.23 4.55 26.73
N GLN A 110 -1.80 3.33 27.05
CA GLN A 110 -0.55 3.09 27.77
C GLN A 110 0.66 3.59 26.99
N LEU A 111 0.68 3.38 25.68
CA LEU A 111 1.75 3.86 24.80
C LEU A 111 1.78 5.39 24.73
N ASN A 112 0.64 6.05 24.69
CA ASN A 112 0.57 7.52 24.68
C ASN A 112 1.02 8.11 26.02
N GLU A 113 0.69 7.49 27.15
CA GLU A 113 1.24 7.86 28.46
C GLU A 113 2.78 7.72 28.49
N LEU A 114 3.34 6.66 27.88
CA LEU A 114 4.78 6.45 27.73
C LEU A 114 5.44 7.50 26.83
N LEU A 115 4.77 7.92 25.76
CA LEU A 115 5.30 8.85 24.75
C LEU A 115 5.20 10.33 25.15
N THR A 116 4.34 10.67 26.11
CA THR A 116 4.13 12.06 26.59
C THR A 116 5.43 12.79 26.97
N PRO A 117 6.39 12.19 27.70
CA PRO A 117 7.66 12.84 28.05
C PRO A 117 8.53 13.21 26.84
N TYR A 118 8.27 12.62 25.70
CA TYR A 118 8.96 12.86 24.42
C TYR A 118 8.18 13.83 23.51
N THR A 119 7.08 14.40 23.99
CA THR A 119 6.18 15.27 23.22
C THR A 119 5.66 14.55 21.98
N GLN A 120 5.36 13.26 22.12
CA GLN A 120 4.91 12.37 21.06
C GLN A 120 3.63 11.65 21.45
N GLN A 121 2.83 11.27 20.46
CA GLN A 121 1.68 10.37 20.64
C GLN A 121 1.40 9.57 19.38
N VAL A 122 0.68 8.48 19.52
CA VAL A 122 0.03 7.79 18.41
C VAL A 122 -1.32 8.45 18.18
N SER A 123 -1.48 9.11 17.03
CA SER A 123 -2.70 9.82 16.64
C SER A 123 -3.62 9.00 15.75
N GLY A 124 -3.13 7.90 15.18
CA GLY A 124 -3.92 7.03 14.31
C GLY A 124 -3.17 5.78 13.90
N THR A 125 -3.91 4.88 13.31
CA THR A 125 -3.40 3.62 12.76
C THR A 125 -3.68 3.56 11.27
N SER A 126 -2.89 2.79 10.55
CA SER A 126 -3.07 2.53 9.12
C SER A 126 -3.12 1.04 8.85
N ILE A 127 -4.01 0.63 7.96
CA ILE A 127 -4.02 -0.69 7.36
C ILE A 127 -3.44 -0.57 5.96
N TYR A 128 -2.52 -1.46 5.64
CA TYR A 128 -1.86 -1.50 4.35
C TYR A 128 -2.23 -2.77 3.59
N TYR A 129 -2.48 -2.58 2.31
CA TYR A 129 -2.93 -3.59 1.37
C TYR A 129 -1.85 -3.80 0.31
N THR A 130 -1.60 -5.05 -0.06
CA THR A 130 -0.71 -5.41 -1.17
C THR A 130 -1.44 -6.33 -2.15
N PRO A 131 -0.91 -6.53 -3.37
CA PRO A 131 -1.53 -7.43 -4.35
C PRO A 131 -1.81 -8.82 -3.80
N GLY A 132 -3.07 -9.23 -3.87
CA GLY A 132 -3.49 -10.59 -3.58
C GLY A 132 -3.06 -11.57 -4.68
N ARG A 133 -3.17 -12.87 -4.42
CA ARG A 133 -2.72 -13.92 -5.34
C ARG A 133 -3.34 -13.83 -6.74
N ALA A 134 -4.61 -13.48 -6.83
CA ALA A 134 -5.30 -13.33 -8.12
C ALA A 134 -4.67 -12.20 -8.94
N LEU A 135 -4.43 -11.03 -8.32
CA LEU A 135 -3.81 -9.89 -8.97
C LEU A 135 -2.36 -10.18 -9.38
N LEU A 136 -1.57 -10.83 -8.51
CA LEU A 136 -0.19 -11.25 -8.84
C LEU A 136 -0.12 -12.20 -10.04
N ASN A 137 -1.14 -13.04 -10.24
CA ASN A 137 -1.22 -13.95 -11.37
C ASN A 137 -1.71 -13.27 -12.67
N SER A 138 -2.38 -12.12 -12.57
CA SER A 138 -2.94 -11.36 -13.71
C SER A 138 -1.99 -10.32 -14.29
N VAL A 139 -0.75 -10.24 -13.81
CA VAL A 139 0.23 -9.23 -14.26
C VAL A 139 0.59 -9.41 -15.73
N VAL A 140 0.69 -10.66 -16.20
CA VAL A 140 1.03 -10.95 -17.60
C VAL A 140 -0.25 -11.00 -18.44
N PRO A 141 -0.45 -10.07 -19.39
CA PRO A 141 -1.60 -10.07 -20.29
C PRO A 141 -1.66 -11.36 -21.15
N GLU A 142 -2.86 -11.70 -21.59
CA GLU A 142 -3.03 -12.79 -22.57
C GLU A 142 -2.27 -12.44 -23.87
N GLY A 143 -1.51 -13.41 -24.39
CA GLY A 143 -0.74 -13.25 -25.64
C GLY A 143 0.71 -12.79 -25.43
N VAL A 144 1.10 -12.27 -24.26
CA VAL A 144 2.49 -11.97 -23.96
C VAL A 144 3.26 -13.25 -23.64
N GLN A 145 4.25 -13.59 -24.46
CA GLN A 145 5.00 -14.84 -24.30
C GLN A 145 6.18 -14.66 -23.34
N ALA A 146 6.24 -15.51 -22.33
CA ALA A 146 7.41 -15.62 -21.48
C ALA A 146 8.49 -16.44 -22.17
N GLN A 147 9.67 -15.86 -22.33
CA GLN A 147 10.84 -16.56 -22.84
C GLN A 147 11.47 -17.41 -21.74
N GLU A 148 11.92 -18.63 -22.09
CA GLU A 148 12.73 -19.44 -21.17
C GLU A 148 14.16 -18.94 -21.17
N VAL A 149 14.59 -18.43 -20.01
CA VAL A 149 15.94 -17.91 -19.80
C VAL A 149 16.65 -18.75 -18.74
N LYS A 150 17.91 -19.11 -19.01
CA LYS A 150 18.72 -19.81 -18.04
C LYS A 150 18.98 -18.91 -16.83
N CYS A 151 18.59 -19.37 -15.63
CA CYS A 151 18.84 -18.61 -14.41
C CYS A 151 20.34 -18.53 -14.13
N ALA A 152 20.84 -17.33 -13.79
CA ALA A 152 22.22 -17.14 -13.38
C ALA A 152 22.53 -17.70 -11.99
N VAL A 153 21.50 -18.08 -11.21
CA VAL A 153 21.67 -18.66 -9.87
C VAL A 153 21.96 -20.15 -10.00
N PRO A 154 23.09 -20.65 -9.47
CA PRO A 154 23.42 -22.06 -9.50
C PRO A 154 22.33 -22.93 -8.84
N GLY A 155 21.90 -23.99 -9.53
CA GLY A 155 20.87 -24.91 -9.04
C GLY A 155 19.42 -24.51 -9.40
N VAL A 156 19.20 -23.35 -9.95
CA VAL A 156 17.90 -22.94 -10.53
C VAL A 156 17.97 -23.14 -12.04
N GLY A 157 17.17 -24.03 -12.58
CA GLY A 157 17.15 -24.37 -14.00
C GLY A 157 16.66 -23.22 -14.91
N MET A 158 15.88 -23.54 -15.96
CA MET A 158 15.27 -22.54 -16.83
C MET A 158 14.17 -21.79 -16.10
N MET A 159 14.13 -20.47 -16.25
CA MET A 159 13.07 -19.58 -15.72
C MET A 159 12.29 -18.98 -16.88
N ARG A 160 10.97 -18.87 -16.71
CA ARG A 160 10.13 -18.06 -17.60
C ARG A 160 10.31 -16.58 -17.22
N ARG A 161 10.75 -15.77 -18.17
CA ARG A 161 10.91 -14.33 -18.02
C ARG A 161 10.21 -13.63 -19.16
N VAL A 162 9.34 -12.67 -18.82
CA VAL A 162 8.83 -11.68 -19.77
C VAL A 162 9.77 -10.49 -19.74
N ASP A 163 10.05 -9.88 -20.89
CA ASP A 163 10.77 -8.62 -20.93
C ASP A 163 9.96 -7.54 -20.20
N PRO A 164 10.53 -6.86 -19.19
CA PRO A 164 9.79 -5.86 -18.43
C PRO A 164 9.26 -4.70 -19.31
N ALA A 165 9.98 -4.31 -20.35
CA ALA A 165 9.57 -3.24 -21.25
C ALA A 165 8.40 -3.68 -22.13
N GLU A 166 8.46 -4.90 -22.68
CA GLU A 166 7.36 -5.51 -23.44
C GLU A 166 6.11 -5.70 -22.57
N LEU A 167 6.29 -6.19 -21.37
CA LEU A 167 5.19 -6.37 -20.39
C LEU A 167 4.54 -5.02 -20.04
N LYS A 168 5.33 -4.01 -19.75
CA LYS A 168 4.82 -2.67 -19.47
C LYS A 168 4.07 -2.08 -20.65
N ALA A 169 4.61 -2.20 -21.85
CA ALA A 169 3.98 -1.69 -23.08
C ALA A 169 2.63 -2.38 -23.33
N ALA A 170 2.56 -3.71 -23.18
CA ALA A 170 1.32 -4.46 -23.33
C ALA A 170 0.27 -4.06 -22.29
N LEU A 171 0.67 -3.89 -21.01
CA LEU A 171 -0.22 -3.42 -19.95
C LEU A 171 -0.70 -1.99 -20.19
N LEU A 172 0.16 -1.09 -20.65
CA LEU A 172 -0.24 0.28 -21.00
C LEU A 172 -1.26 0.28 -22.14
N ALA A 173 -1.07 -0.54 -23.18
CA ALA A 173 -2.03 -0.67 -24.27
C ALA A 173 -3.39 -1.22 -23.79
N GLU A 174 -3.40 -2.08 -22.77
CA GLU A 174 -4.63 -2.59 -22.15
C GLU A 174 -5.30 -1.54 -21.22
N THR A 175 -4.52 -0.73 -20.54
CA THR A 175 -5.01 0.18 -19.48
C THR A 175 -5.33 1.59 -19.97
N THR A 176 -4.72 2.06 -21.07
CA THR A 176 -4.97 3.39 -21.65
C THR A 176 -5.94 3.32 -22.82
N GLY A 177 -6.55 4.47 -23.13
CA GLY A 177 -7.54 4.61 -24.19
C GLY A 177 -8.98 4.54 -23.70
N GLU A 178 -9.90 4.39 -24.66
CA GLU A 178 -11.33 4.31 -24.35
C GLU A 178 -11.69 2.95 -23.74
N ARG A 179 -12.48 2.99 -22.68
CA ARG A 179 -12.99 1.79 -22.03
C ARG A 179 -14.34 2.00 -21.37
N THR A 180 -15.06 0.90 -21.21
CA THR A 180 -16.33 0.87 -20.48
C THR A 180 -16.12 0.16 -19.15
N ILE A 181 -16.45 0.83 -18.05
CA ILE A 181 -16.52 0.20 -16.74
C ILE A 181 -17.97 -0.16 -16.45
N ARG A 182 -18.20 -1.44 -16.16
CA ARG A 182 -19.51 -1.94 -15.75
C ARG A 182 -19.58 -1.94 -14.22
N ARG A 183 -20.59 -1.30 -13.66
CA ARG A 183 -20.88 -1.38 -12.24
C ARG A 183 -21.40 -2.79 -11.93
N GLU A 184 -20.65 -3.56 -11.14
CA GLU A 184 -21.18 -4.80 -10.56
C GLU A 184 -22.13 -4.45 -9.42
N ALA A 185 -23.37 -4.89 -9.49
CA ALA A 185 -24.45 -4.55 -8.56
C ALA A 185 -24.21 -4.95 -7.09
N ASN A 186 -23.15 -5.73 -6.81
CA ASN A 186 -22.90 -6.32 -5.48
C ASN A 186 -21.83 -5.61 -4.64
N ALA A 187 -21.30 -4.48 -5.05
CA ALA A 187 -20.11 -3.91 -4.41
C ALA A 187 -20.36 -2.79 -3.40
N SER A 188 -21.60 -2.32 -3.20
CA SER A 188 -21.83 -1.15 -2.33
C SER A 188 -22.62 -1.49 -1.07
N VAL A 189 -22.27 -0.82 0.05
CA VAL A 189 -23.09 -0.79 1.29
C VAL A 189 -24.47 -0.18 1.01
N ASP A 190 -24.53 0.67 -0.02
CA ASP A 190 -25.77 1.23 -0.55
C ASP A 190 -26.74 0.14 -1.02
N ALA A 191 -26.28 -1.08 -1.29
CA ALA A 191 -27.15 -2.22 -1.61
C ALA A 191 -28.06 -2.67 -0.43
N LEU A 192 -27.77 -2.25 0.80
CA LEU A 192 -28.66 -2.45 1.95
C LEU A 192 -29.75 -1.37 2.05
N GLU A 193 -29.56 -0.22 1.42
CA GLU A 193 -30.47 0.91 1.44
C GLU A 193 -31.00 1.28 0.04
N ALA A 194 -30.44 0.68 -1.02
CA ALA A 194 -30.86 0.96 -2.40
C ALA A 194 -32.21 0.29 -2.71
N ASP A 195 -33.11 1.07 -3.27
CA ASP A 195 -34.34 0.57 -3.84
C ASP A 195 -34.00 -0.48 -4.92
N PRO A 196 -34.69 -1.65 -4.99
CA PRO A 196 -34.44 -2.66 -6.02
C PRO A 196 -34.48 -2.13 -7.47
N GLU A 197 -35.12 -1.00 -7.71
CA GLU A 197 -35.18 -0.32 -9.01
C GLU A 197 -33.89 0.46 -9.34
N ASP A 198 -33.06 0.82 -8.36
CA ASP A 198 -31.77 1.53 -8.54
C ASP A 198 -30.58 0.59 -8.87
N THR A 199 -30.83 -0.70 -9.01
CA THR A 199 -29.81 -1.72 -9.37
C THR A 199 -29.52 -1.75 -10.88
N ALA A 200 -29.83 -0.71 -11.62
CA ALA A 200 -29.47 -0.61 -13.03
C ALA A 200 -27.94 -0.70 -13.17
N VAL A 201 -27.49 -1.72 -13.88
CA VAL A 201 -26.09 -1.90 -14.28
C VAL A 201 -25.74 -0.69 -15.17
N GLY A 202 -25.19 0.35 -14.58
CA GLY A 202 -24.75 1.51 -15.33
C GLY A 202 -23.41 1.20 -16.01
N GLU A 203 -23.32 1.51 -17.29
CA GLU A 203 -22.04 1.54 -17.99
C GLU A 203 -21.48 2.96 -17.93
N THR A 204 -20.20 3.07 -17.58
CA THR A 204 -19.48 4.35 -17.57
C THR A 204 -18.39 4.30 -18.63
N HIS A 205 -18.49 5.19 -19.60
CA HIS A 205 -17.51 5.30 -20.67
C HIS A 205 -16.43 6.30 -20.29
N LEU A 206 -15.18 5.87 -20.32
CA LEU A 206 -14.03 6.67 -19.92
C LEU A 206 -12.91 6.55 -20.96
N ARG A 207 -12.09 7.58 -21.01
CA ARG A 207 -10.79 7.57 -21.67
C ARG A 207 -9.70 7.68 -20.60
N VAL A 208 -8.79 6.71 -20.56
CA VAL A 208 -7.70 6.69 -19.56
C VAL A 208 -6.38 7.03 -20.24
N GLU A 209 -5.61 7.90 -19.64
CA GLU A 209 -4.33 8.36 -20.12
C GLU A 209 -3.23 8.20 -19.07
N LEU A 210 -2.04 7.84 -19.52
CA LEU A 210 -0.83 7.94 -18.72
C LEU A 210 -0.31 9.38 -18.86
N LEU A 211 -0.16 10.06 -17.73
CA LEU A 211 0.34 11.43 -17.72
C LEU A 211 1.87 11.46 -17.71
N ASP A 212 2.45 12.37 -18.46
CA ASP A 212 3.87 12.71 -18.39
C ASP A 212 4.17 13.71 -17.25
N ALA A 213 5.44 14.00 -17.01
CA ALA A 213 5.88 14.85 -15.90
C ALA A 213 5.34 16.28 -15.98
N GLU A 214 5.19 16.86 -17.19
CA GLU A 214 4.68 18.21 -17.41
C GLU A 214 3.17 18.26 -17.10
N GLN A 215 2.44 17.25 -17.57
CA GLN A 215 1.02 17.09 -17.29
C GLN A 215 0.77 16.90 -15.80
N ILE A 216 1.56 16.06 -15.11
CA ILE A 216 1.45 15.87 -13.65
C ILE A 216 1.68 17.20 -12.93
N GLU A 217 2.72 17.95 -13.30
CA GLU A 217 3.05 19.23 -12.67
C GLU A 217 1.93 20.27 -12.83
N SER A 218 1.16 20.21 -13.91
CA SER A 218 0.03 21.13 -14.14
C SER A 218 -1.08 21.00 -13.09
N PHE A 219 -1.15 19.88 -12.35
CA PHE A 219 -2.09 19.65 -11.25
C PHE A 219 -1.57 20.10 -9.88
N ARG A 220 -0.37 20.68 -9.79
CA ARG A 220 0.18 21.16 -8.52
C ARG A 220 -0.75 22.18 -7.86
N GLY A 221 -1.17 21.86 -6.62
CA GLY A 221 -2.10 22.69 -5.84
C GLY A 221 -3.58 22.42 -6.12
N ASP A 222 -3.91 21.53 -7.03
CA ASP A 222 -5.30 21.10 -7.25
C ASP A 222 -5.72 20.10 -6.16
N LYS A 223 -6.55 20.59 -5.22
CA LYS A 223 -7.02 19.79 -4.07
C LYS A 223 -7.93 18.63 -4.45
N ARG A 224 -8.46 18.59 -5.68
CA ARG A 224 -9.32 17.50 -6.16
C ARG A 224 -8.57 16.17 -6.20
N TYR A 225 -7.23 16.20 -6.35
CA TYR A 225 -6.39 15.03 -6.54
C TYR A 225 -5.29 14.91 -5.47
N SER A 226 -5.54 15.43 -4.27
CA SER A 226 -4.55 15.48 -3.19
C SER A 226 -4.19 14.13 -2.57
N ASN A 227 -4.98 13.09 -2.81
CA ASN A 227 -4.62 11.72 -2.44
C ASN A 227 -3.84 11.01 -3.56
N ALA A 228 -4.16 11.29 -4.83
CA ALA A 228 -3.48 10.72 -5.98
C ALA A 228 -2.09 11.31 -6.19
N LEU A 229 -1.93 12.63 -5.94
CA LEU A 229 -0.70 13.38 -6.20
C LEU A 229 -0.17 14.01 -4.91
N GLY A 230 1.02 13.59 -4.51
CA GLY A 230 1.67 14.07 -3.28
C GLY A 230 2.57 15.27 -3.48
N PHE A 231 3.14 15.46 -4.67
CA PHE A 231 4.14 16.50 -5.00
C PHE A 231 5.27 16.63 -3.98
N SER A 232 5.63 15.52 -3.34
CA SER A 232 6.66 15.47 -2.32
C SER A 232 8.04 15.30 -2.96
N GLU A 233 8.99 16.17 -2.62
CA GLU A 233 10.38 16.02 -3.08
C GLU A 233 11.02 14.71 -2.58
N ARG A 234 10.63 14.23 -1.40
CA ARG A 234 11.15 12.99 -0.83
C ARG A 234 10.49 11.74 -1.41
N ARG A 235 9.26 11.87 -1.91
CA ARG A 235 8.44 10.79 -2.48
C ARG A 235 7.80 11.32 -3.76
N PRO A 236 8.58 11.47 -4.84
CA PRO A 236 8.05 11.97 -6.11
C PRO A 236 6.98 11.05 -6.67
N ASP A 237 6.01 11.64 -7.35
CA ASP A 237 5.01 10.91 -8.12
C ASP A 237 5.68 10.31 -9.37
N VAL A 238 5.62 8.99 -9.54
CA VAL A 238 6.39 8.25 -10.58
C VAL A 238 5.53 7.63 -11.67
N LEU A 239 4.23 7.46 -11.42
CA LEU A 239 3.27 7.00 -12.42
C LEU A 239 1.90 7.59 -12.09
N VAL A 240 1.22 8.14 -13.08
CA VAL A 240 -0.13 8.70 -12.91
C VAL A 240 -1.01 8.29 -14.08
N LEU A 241 -2.16 7.66 -13.78
CA LEU A 241 -3.22 7.43 -14.75
C LEU A 241 -4.39 8.37 -14.44
N ALA A 242 -4.82 9.12 -15.45
CA ALA A 242 -5.97 10.01 -15.38
C ALA A 242 -7.12 9.46 -16.23
N ALA A 243 -8.32 9.42 -15.67
CA ALA A 243 -9.53 9.02 -16.38
C ALA A 243 -10.39 10.26 -16.67
N TYR A 244 -10.79 10.39 -17.91
CA TYR A 244 -11.67 11.46 -18.43
C TYR A 244 -13.01 10.86 -18.85
N ALA A 245 -14.08 11.62 -18.78
CA ALA A 245 -15.35 11.23 -19.41
C ALA A 245 -15.14 11.08 -20.92
N ALA A 246 -15.64 9.99 -21.52
CA ALA A 246 -15.45 9.78 -22.96
C ALA A 246 -16.13 10.87 -23.82
N ASP A 247 -17.26 11.38 -23.32
CA ASP A 247 -18.05 12.44 -23.99
C ASP A 247 -17.74 13.85 -23.43
N GLY A 248 -16.76 13.96 -22.51
CA GLY A 248 -16.38 15.22 -21.86
C GLY A 248 -15.40 16.04 -22.68
N GLU A 249 -15.47 17.36 -22.54
CA GLU A 249 -14.46 18.24 -23.10
C GLU A 249 -13.14 18.11 -22.31
N PRO A 250 -11.97 18.16 -22.95
CA PRO A 250 -10.67 18.11 -22.26
C PRO A 250 -10.52 19.19 -21.18
N ALA A 251 -11.21 20.33 -21.32
CA ALA A 251 -11.20 21.44 -20.37
C ALA A 251 -11.86 21.09 -19.01
N ASP A 252 -12.70 20.07 -18.95
CA ASP A 252 -13.37 19.64 -17.71
C ASP A 252 -12.38 18.95 -16.73
N GLY A 253 -11.24 18.51 -17.24
CA GLY A 253 -10.21 17.78 -16.51
C GLY A 253 -10.60 16.33 -16.21
N PRO A 254 -9.72 15.56 -15.55
CA PRO A 254 -9.98 14.16 -15.23
C PRO A 254 -11.08 14.02 -14.17
N VAL A 255 -11.92 12.99 -14.34
CA VAL A 255 -12.99 12.62 -13.38
C VAL A 255 -12.43 11.73 -12.25
N ALA A 256 -11.29 11.11 -12.48
CA ALA A 256 -10.56 10.33 -11.50
C ALA A 256 -9.05 10.30 -11.84
N MET A 257 -8.23 10.14 -10.82
CA MET A 257 -6.78 10.06 -10.98
C MET A 257 -6.20 9.09 -9.96
N VAL A 258 -5.36 8.16 -10.41
CA VAL A 258 -4.54 7.30 -9.57
C VAL A 258 -3.08 7.68 -9.76
N GLY A 259 -2.36 7.87 -8.66
CA GLY A 259 -0.93 8.15 -8.65
C GLY A 259 -0.15 7.13 -7.82
N LEU A 260 1.12 6.96 -8.18
CA LEU A 260 2.09 6.16 -7.42
C LEU A 260 3.23 7.08 -7.01
N SER A 261 3.57 7.04 -5.72
CA SER A 261 4.73 7.74 -5.19
C SER A 261 5.88 6.77 -4.89
N ASP A 262 7.12 7.25 -5.11
CA ASP A 262 8.37 6.53 -4.83
C ASP A 262 8.67 6.59 -3.32
N ASP A 263 8.04 5.71 -2.55
CA ASP A 263 8.20 5.67 -1.09
C ASP A 263 9.47 4.95 -0.66
N SER A 264 9.96 4.02 -1.48
CA SER A 264 11.19 3.28 -1.20
C SER A 264 11.82 2.73 -2.49
N PRO A 265 13.07 2.25 -2.45
CA PRO A 265 13.71 1.65 -3.61
C PRO A 265 12.99 0.42 -4.19
N ILE A 266 12.05 -0.18 -3.47
CA ILE A 266 11.40 -1.45 -3.85
C ILE A 266 9.87 -1.44 -3.72
N MET A 267 9.26 -0.37 -3.17
CA MET A 267 7.81 -0.26 -3.00
C MET A 267 7.31 1.13 -3.38
N HIS A 268 6.15 1.18 -4.07
CA HIS A 268 5.46 2.40 -4.43
C HIS A 268 4.07 2.45 -3.78
N GLN A 269 3.70 3.61 -3.22
CA GLN A 269 2.39 3.82 -2.61
C GLN A 269 1.38 4.26 -3.66
N ILE A 270 0.19 3.68 -3.62
CA ILE A 270 -0.93 4.05 -4.47
C ILE A 270 -1.81 5.08 -3.74
N GLY A 271 -2.09 6.19 -4.41
CA GLY A 271 -3.12 7.16 -4.04
C GLY A 271 -4.18 7.28 -5.12
N ILE A 272 -5.43 7.58 -4.76
CA ILE A 272 -6.56 7.65 -5.69
C ILE A 272 -7.55 8.72 -5.29
N ASP A 273 -8.01 9.49 -6.27
CA ASP A 273 -9.14 10.40 -6.14
C ASP A 273 -10.16 10.16 -7.25
N VAL A 274 -11.44 10.24 -6.89
CA VAL A 274 -12.57 10.21 -7.82
C VAL A 274 -13.51 11.36 -7.47
N LEU A 275 -13.84 12.18 -8.47
CA LEU A 275 -14.75 13.30 -8.26
C LEU A 275 -16.12 12.81 -7.77
N PRO A 276 -16.80 13.56 -6.88
CA PRO A 276 -18.04 13.11 -6.23
C PRO A 276 -19.10 12.56 -7.19
N ALA A 277 -19.34 13.24 -8.31
CA ALA A 277 -20.35 12.83 -9.30
C ALA A 277 -20.04 11.49 -10.00
N TRP A 278 -18.81 10.98 -9.90
CA TRP A 278 -18.33 9.77 -10.59
C TRP A 278 -18.08 8.60 -9.62
N ARG A 279 -18.38 8.78 -8.34
CA ARG A 279 -18.22 7.73 -7.33
C ARG A 279 -19.27 6.63 -7.49
N GLY A 280 -18.96 5.45 -6.97
CA GLY A 280 -19.86 4.29 -7.03
C GLY A 280 -19.83 3.52 -8.36
N ALA A 281 -19.20 4.04 -9.42
CA ALA A 281 -19.13 3.40 -10.75
C ALA A 281 -17.97 2.38 -10.91
N GLY A 282 -17.21 2.06 -9.85
CA GLY A 282 -16.07 1.12 -9.92
C GLY A 282 -14.77 1.71 -10.48
N ILE A 283 -14.74 3.00 -10.83
CA ILE A 283 -13.59 3.68 -11.45
C ILE A 283 -12.34 3.55 -10.58
N ALA A 284 -12.46 3.88 -9.28
CA ALA A 284 -11.32 3.80 -8.36
C ALA A 284 -10.67 2.41 -8.33
N SER A 285 -11.46 1.37 -8.15
CA SER A 285 -10.95 -0.01 -8.08
C SER A 285 -10.31 -0.47 -9.39
N SER A 286 -10.84 -0.03 -10.53
CA SER A 286 -10.27 -0.31 -11.84
C SER A 286 -8.90 0.37 -12.00
N LEU A 287 -8.80 1.68 -11.75
CA LEU A 287 -7.54 2.43 -11.86
C LEU A 287 -6.48 1.92 -10.89
N VAL A 288 -6.84 1.64 -9.63
CA VAL A 288 -5.93 1.06 -8.63
C VAL A 288 -5.39 -0.30 -9.07
N ARG A 289 -6.23 -1.16 -9.66
CA ARG A 289 -5.80 -2.45 -10.22
C ARG A 289 -4.79 -2.27 -11.34
N ASP A 290 -5.06 -1.37 -12.26
CA ASP A 290 -4.18 -1.10 -13.40
C ASP A 290 -2.83 -0.54 -12.95
N ALA A 291 -2.84 0.46 -12.07
CA ALA A 291 -1.64 1.03 -11.47
C ALA A 291 -0.81 -0.04 -10.73
N ALA A 292 -1.48 -0.93 -9.99
CA ALA A 292 -0.80 -2.03 -9.31
C ALA A 292 -0.15 -3.03 -10.29
N ARG A 293 -0.81 -3.37 -11.40
CA ARG A 293 -0.25 -4.26 -12.43
C ARG A 293 0.96 -3.63 -13.11
N LEU A 294 0.88 -2.35 -13.47
CA LEU A 294 2.00 -1.60 -14.07
C LEU A 294 3.21 -1.56 -13.12
N THR A 295 2.99 -1.27 -11.86
CA THR A 295 4.04 -1.25 -10.83
C THR A 295 4.73 -2.62 -10.67
N LEU A 296 3.95 -3.70 -10.64
CA LEU A 296 4.47 -5.07 -10.58
C LEU A 296 5.28 -5.43 -11.83
N ALA A 297 4.86 -4.97 -13.00
CA ALA A 297 5.60 -5.18 -14.26
C ALA A 297 6.98 -4.51 -14.24
N GLU A 298 7.09 -3.34 -13.62
CA GLU A 298 8.35 -2.64 -13.41
C GLU A 298 9.23 -3.28 -12.33
N GLY A 299 8.67 -4.21 -11.55
CA GLY A 299 9.40 -4.97 -10.54
C GLY A 299 9.33 -4.42 -9.14
N TYR A 300 8.54 -3.38 -8.91
CA TYR A 300 8.22 -2.83 -7.59
C TYR A 300 7.01 -3.53 -6.97
N LEU A 301 6.88 -3.46 -5.65
CA LEU A 301 5.67 -3.91 -4.96
C LEU A 301 4.78 -2.68 -4.70
N PRO A 302 3.58 -2.61 -5.30
CA PRO A 302 2.63 -1.56 -4.97
C PRO A 302 2.00 -1.84 -3.62
N PHE A 303 1.70 -0.78 -2.85
CA PHE A 303 0.93 -0.87 -1.63
C PHE A 303 -0.07 0.28 -1.52
N TYR A 304 -1.16 0.03 -0.81
CA TYR A 304 -2.23 0.98 -0.59
C TYR A 304 -2.47 1.14 0.90
N GLY A 305 -2.37 2.33 1.43
CA GLY A 305 -2.56 2.63 2.85
C GLY A 305 -3.87 3.37 3.10
N THR A 306 -4.60 3.00 4.15
CA THR A 306 -5.80 3.71 4.58
C THR A 306 -6.05 3.57 6.08
N SER A 307 -6.84 4.50 6.64
CA SER A 307 -7.32 4.39 8.01
C SER A 307 -8.28 3.19 8.17
N PRO A 308 -8.26 2.48 9.32
CA PRO A 308 -9.24 1.46 9.65
C PRO A 308 -10.70 1.93 9.59
N SER A 309 -10.96 3.20 9.85
CA SER A 309 -12.30 3.80 9.79
C SER A 309 -12.76 4.20 8.37
N HIS A 310 -11.84 4.24 7.39
CA HIS A 310 -12.15 4.66 6.03
C HIS A 310 -12.61 3.46 5.17
N ILE A 311 -13.81 2.96 5.43
CA ILE A 311 -14.37 1.74 4.82
C ILE A 311 -14.44 1.82 3.29
N ILE A 312 -14.76 2.98 2.74
CA ILE A 312 -14.83 3.16 1.27
C ILE A 312 -13.47 2.90 0.63
N SER A 313 -12.40 3.45 1.21
CA SER A 313 -11.03 3.26 0.72
C SER A 313 -10.59 1.80 0.83
N GLN A 314 -10.93 1.11 1.93
CA GLN A 314 -10.64 -0.32 2.10
C GLN A 314 -11.36 -1.16 1.01
N ARG A 315 -12.60 -0.83 0.68
CA ARG A 315 -13.34 -1.49 -0.40
C ARG A 315 -12.71 -1.27 -1.76
N VAL A 316 -12.24 -0.05 -2.05
CA VAL A 316 -11.50 0.24 -3.28
C VAL A 316 -10.30 -0.69 -3.39
N ALA A 317 -9.48 -0.80 -2.33
CA ALA A 317 -8.32 -1.69 -2.31
C ALA A 317 -8.71 -3.16 -2.56
N MET A 318 -9.70 -3.69 -1.82
CA MET A 318 -10.14 -5.08 -1.96
C MET A 318 -10.73 -5.38 -3.33
N ASN A 319 -11.57 -4.50 -3.87
CA ASN A 319 -12.16 -4.64 -5.21
C ASN A 319 -11.11 -4.52 -6.33
N ALA A 320 -10.01 -3.83 -6.09
CA ALA A 320 -8.86 -3.79 -6.98
C ALA A 320 -8.04 -5.10 -6.97
N GLY A 321 -8.32 -6.02 -6.04
CA GLY A 321 -7.60 -7.27 -5.86
C GLY A 321 -6.41 -7.18 -4.91
N LEU A 322 -6.33 -6.10 -4.13
CA LEU A 322 -5.40 -5.99 -3.02
C LEU A 322 -6.00 -6.66 -1.77
N VAL A 323 -5.14 -7.15 -0.88
CA VAL A 323 -5.55 -7.78 0.38
C VAL A 323 -4.92 -7.06 1.57
N PRO A 324 -5.61 -6.98 2.72
CA PRO A 324 -5.02 -6.42 3.93
C PRO A 324 -3.81 -7.28 4.32
N THR A 325 -2.67 -6.63 4.54
CA THR A 325 -1.39 -7.32 4.65
C THR A 325 -0.70 -7.02 5.97
N TRP A 326 -0.57 -5.76 6.33
CA TRP A 326 -0.04 -5.38 7.63
C TRP A 326 -0.76 -4.15 8.15
N TRP A 327 -0.64 -3.97 9.41
CA TRP A 327 -1.17 -2.84 10.15
C TRP A 327 -0.02 -2.16 10.88
N GLU A 328 0.00 -0.82 10.90
CA GLU A 328 1.03 -0.08 11.62
C GLU A 328 0.51 1.22 12.22
N TYR A 329 1.21 1.68 13.22
CA TYR A 329 1.17 3.07 13.65
C TYR A 329 2.58 3.60 13.91
N VAL A 330 2.68 4.94 13.88
CA VAL A 330 3.90 5.68 14.17
C VAL A 330 3.54 6.81 15.10
N SER A 331 4.35 7.04 16.12
CA SER A 331 4.17 8.22 16.94
C SER A 331 4.49 9.47 16.14
N THR A 332 3.75 10.55 16.40
CA THR A 332 3.91 11.86 15.78
C THR A 332 4.09 12.92 16.86
N SER A 333 4.68 14.06 16.51
CA SER A 333 4.82 15.18 17.41
C SER A 333 3.44 15.72 17.84
N LEU A 334 3.28 16.00 19.12
CA LEU A 334 2.07 16.67 19.66
C LEU A 334 1.86 18.06 19.05
N ASN A 335 2.94 18.70 18.56
CA ASN A 335 2.87 20.03 17.96
C ASN A 335 2.37 20.01 16.50
N ASP A 336 2.37 18.85 15.86
CA ASP A 336 1.98 18.68 14.45
C ASP A 336 0.50 18.25 14.28
N LEU A 337 -0.21 18.13 15.40
CA LEU A 337 -1.63 17.83 15.36
C LEU A 337 -2.42 19.09 15.01
N PRO A 338 -3.43 19.01 14.14
CA PRO A 338 -4.34 20.11 13.93
C PRO A 338 -4.97 20.46 15.30
N MET A 339 -4.71 21.64 15.78
CA MET A 339 -5.44 22.23 16.88
C MET A 339 -6.78 22.69 16.31
N ASP A 340 -7.86 22.06 16.75
CA ASP A 340 -9.24 22.44 16.41
C ASP A 340 -9.56 23.86 16.84
#